data_5f3bcd2ef61a914aeaae537c40f6bcf0
#
_entry.id   5f3bcd2ef61a914aeaae537c40f6bcf0
#
_cell.length_a   1.000
_cell.length_b   1.000
_cell.length_c   1.000
_cell.angle_alpha   90.00
_cell.angle_beta   90.00
_cell.angle_gamma   90.00
#
_symmetry.space_group_name_H-M   'P 1'
#
loop_
_entity.id
_entity.type
_entity.pdbx_description
1 polymer ?
#
loop_
_entity_poly.entity_id
_entity_poly.type
_entity_poly.pdbx_seq_one_letter_code
_entity_poly.pdbx_strand_id
1 'polypeptide(L)'
;MVAPLKWLLSYTNLNINSKEEIHELAEEMTLSGTKVEEVVSKGAEINRVVVAKCLQVERHENSDHLFVCQLDIGAEEPIQIVTGAQNMRVGAYVPAALDNSTISEGRTIKAGKLRGVPSNGMMCSFEEIGLDCNNYENGNNDGIMILQDLGEFKDCTEEYFESIIGKDIIPVLGADETVIDFEVTSNRADCFSILGLSREAAITMHGKFTKPVVKVK
;
A
#
# COMPACT_ATOMS: atom_id res chain seq x y z
N MET A 1 -16.22 -15.23 4.17
CA MET A 1 -16.58 -13.78 4.11
C MET A 1 -15.34 -12.97 4.38
N VAL A 2 -14.94 -12.15 3.41
CA VAL A 2 -13.73 -11.32 3.52
C VAL A 2 -14.06 -10.04 4.29
N ALA A 3 -13.34 -9.77 5.38
CA ALA A 3 -13.53 -8.61 6.24
C ALA A 3 -12.21 -7.83 6.41
N PRO A 4 -12.17 -6.53 6.08
CA PRO A 4 -11.04 -5.68 6.39
C PRO A 4 -10.86 -5.55 7.90
N LEU A 5 -9.64 -5.81 8.41
CA LEU A 5 -9.35 -5.79 9.83
C LEU A 5 -9.63 -4.43 10.46
N LYS A 6 -9.17 -3.34 9.83
CA LYS A 6 -9.42 -1.97 10.34
C LYS A 6 -10.92 -1.68 10.49
N TRP A 7 -11.74 -2.15 9.52
CA TRP A 7 -13.18 -1.97 9.59
C TRP A 7 -13.80 -2.83 10.69
N LEU A 8 -13.39 -4.09 10.81
CA LEU A 8 -13.82 -4.97 11.89
C LEU A 8 -13.51 -4.37 13.26
N LEU A 9 -12.30 -3.85 13.46
CA LEU A 9 -11.86 -3.26 14.73
C LEU A 9 -12.54 -1.92 15.04
N SER A 10 -13.04 -1.18 14.04
CA SER A 10 -13.65 0.15 14.24
C SER A 10 -14.89 0.14 15.16
N TYR A 11 -15.51 -1.01 15.36
CA TYR A 11 -16.63 -1.19 16.28
C TYR A 11 -16.24 -1.85 17.60
N THR A 12 -14.96 -1.93 17.89
CA THR A 12 -14.43 -2.55 19.11
C THR A 12 -13.48 -1.60 19.82
N ASN A 13 -13.07 -1.94 21.03
CA ASN A 13 -11.95 -1.29 21.72
C ASN A 13 -10.65 -2.10 21.64
N LEU A 14 -10.60 -3.08 20.75
CA LEU A 14 -9.40 -3.89 20.52
C LEU A 14 -8.34 -3.06 19.82
N ASN A 15 -7.10 -3.22 20.23
CA ASN A 15 -5.94 -2.58 19.61
C ASN A 15 -5.01 -3.70 19.10
N ILE A 16 -5.17 -4.08 17.84
CA ILE A 16 -4.48 -5.18 17.18
C ILE A 16 -3.69 -4.59 16.02
N ASN A 17 -2.36 -4.58 16.14
CA ASN A 17 -1.48 -3.90 15.19
C ASN A 17 -0.29 -4.76 14.73
N SER A 18 0.11 -5.77 15.54
CA SER A 18 1.21 -6.65 15.17
C SER A 18 0.73 -7.91 14.45
N LYS A 19 1.62 -8.58 13.72
CA LYS A 19 1.31 -9.85 13.06
C LYS A 19 0.92 -10.93 14.05
N GLU A 20 1.56 -10.93 15.21
CA GLU A 20 1.31 -11.86 16.31
C GLU A 20 -0.11 -11.69 16.86
N GLU A 21 -0.53 -10.45 17.13
CA GLU A 21 -1.88 -10.12 17.61
C GLU A 21 -2.96 -10.46 16.58
N ILE A 22 -2.67 -10.26 15.28
CA ILE A 22 -3.58 -10.64 14.19
C ILE A 22 -3.73 -12.16 14.13
N HIS A 23 -2.63 -12.89 14.31
CA HIS A 23 -2.65 -14.35 14.34
C HIS A 23 -3.42 -14.87 15.55
N GLU A 24 -3.21 -14.29 16.73
CA GLU A 24 -3.97 -14.60 17.95
C GLU A 24 -5.48 -14.38 17.74
N LEU A 25 -5.87 -13.22 17.17
CA LEU A 25 -7.27 -12.97 16.82
C LEU A 25 -7.84 -14.06 15.89
N ALA A 26 -7.09 -14.45 14.86
CA ALA A 26 -7.52 -15.45 13.90
C ALA A 26 -7.69 -16.84 14.54
N GLU A 27 -6.78 -17.24 15.42
CA GLU A 27 -6.86 -18.49 16.17
C GLU A 27 -8.04 -18.49 17.16
N GLU A 28 -8.16 -17.45 17.96
CA GLU A 28 -9.24 -17.35 18.97
C GLU A 28 -10.62 -17.27 18.30
N MET A 29 -10.78 -16.55 17.19
CA MET A 29 -12.02 -16.54 16.41
C MET A 29 -12.37 -17.94 15.89
N THR A 30 -11.37 -18.68 15.42
CA THR A 30 -11.56 -20.07 14.95
C THR A 30 -11.97 -20.97 16.10
N LEU A 31 -11.32 -20.87 17.26
CA LEU A 31 -11.65 -21.67 18.45
C LEU A 31 -13.04 -21.35 19.01
N SER A 32 -13.51 -20.11 18.89
CA SER A 32 -14.85 -19.69 19.32
C SER A 32 -15.97 -20.09 18.34
N GLY A 33 -15.62 -20.68 17.19
CA GLY A 33 -16.58 -21.21 16.20
C GLY A 33 -16.81 -20.32 14.98
N THR A 34 -15.99 -19.28 14.78
CA THR A 34 -15.97 -18.46 13.55
C THR A 34 -14.65 -18.71 12.85
N LYS A 35 -14.59 -19.78 12.04
CA LYS A 35 -13.33 -20.23 11.43
C LYS A 35 -12.74 -19.16 10.52
N VAL A 36 -11.46 -18.86 10.72
CA VAL A 36 -10.63 -18.08 9.80
C VAL A 36 -9.97 -19.02 8.80
N GLU A 37 -10.16 -18.78 7.51
CA GLU A 37 -9.53 -19.56 6.45
C GLU A 37 -8.19 -18.97 6.05
N GLU A 38 -8.13 -17.64 5.94
CA GLU A 38 -6.93 -16.95 5.49
C GLU A 38 -6.82 -15.55 6.11
N VAL A 39 -5.59 -15.12 6.35
CA VAL A 39 -5.25 -13.74 6.71
C VAL A 39 -4.29 -13.20 5.65
N VAL A 40 -4.72 -12.19 4.90
CA VAL A 40 -3.93 -11.57 3.84
C VAL A 40 -3.59 -10.13 4.22
N SER A 41 -2.30 -9.84 4.40
CA SER A 41 -1.82 -8.47 4.58
C SER A 41 -1.29 -7.94 3.26
N LYS A 42 -2.05 -7.08 2.61
CA LYS A 42 -1.66 -6.44 1.35
C LYS A 42 -0.42 -5.59 1.57
N GLY A 43 0.45 -5.54 0.57
CA GLY A 43 1.67 -4.72 0.62
C GLY A 43 2.74 -5.18 1.61
N ALA A 44 2.50 -6.24 2.41
CA ALA A 44 3.46 -6.71 3.43
C ALA A 44 4.79 -7.23 2.86
N GLU A 45 4.81 -7.61 1.59
CA GLU A 45 6.02 -8.04 0.87
C GLU A 45 6.84 -6.85 0.33
N ILE A 46 6.22 -5.68 0.17
CA ILE A 46 6.86 -4.49 -0.36
C ILE A 46 7.69 -3.83 0.74
N ASN A 47 8.94 -3.59 0.45
CA ASN A 47 9.84 -3.00 1.43
C ASN A 47 10.78 -1.99 0.77
N ARG A 48 11.02 -0.84 1.44
CA ARG A 48 11.90 0.24 0.98
C ARG A 48 11.48 0.85 -0.37
N VAL A 49 10.17 0.91 -0.62
CA VAL A 49 9.60 1.69 -1.72
C VAL A 49 8.99 2.95 -1.13
N VAL A 50 9.56 4.10 -1.47
CA VAL A 50 9.21 5.38 -0.87
C VAL A 50 8.63 6.35 -1.89
N VAL A 51 7.90 7.35 -1.40
CA VAL A 51 7.49 8.48 -2.25
C VAL A 51 8.71 9.33 -2.56
N ALA A 52 8.92 9.60 -3.86
CA ALA A 52 10.00 10.46 -4.34
C ALA A 52 9.44 11.57 -5.22
N LYS A 53 10.01 12.78 -5.12
CA LYS A 53 9.72 13.91 -6.01
C LYS A 53 10.73 13.96 -7.13
N CYS A 54 10.29 14.05 -8.37
CA CYS A 54 11.15 14.20 -9.52
C CYS A 54 11.62 15.67 -9.65
N LEU A 55 12.92 15.91 -9.46
CA LEU A 55 13.53 17.23 -9.55
C LEU A 55 13.98 17.57 -10.97
N GLN A 56 14.46 16.56 -11.72
CA GLN A 56 15.04 16.73 -13.05
C GLN A 56 14.81 15.50 -13.90
N VAL A 57 14.54 15.71 -15.19
CA VAL A 57 14.41 14.66 -16.22
C VAL A 57 15.27 15.04 -17.41
N GLU A 58 16.24 14.22 -17.74
CA GLU A 58 17.10 14.40 -18.91
C GLU A 58 17.08 13.17 -19.79
N ARG A 59 17.28 13.34 -21.10
CA ARG A 59 17.45 12.20 -22.01
C ARG A 59 18.80 11.54 -21.78
N HIS A 60 18.81 10.23 -21.81
CA HIS A 60 20.04 9.45 -21.70
C HIS A 60 20.91 9.65 -22.95
N GLU A 61 22.18 9.98 -22.78
CA GLU A 61 23.10 10.31 -23.90
C GLU A 61 23.25 9.18 -24.94
N ASN A 62 23.16 7.93 -24.49
CA ASN A 62 23.36 6.73 -25.33
C ASN A 62 22.07 5.94 -25.57
N SER A 63 20.88 6.57 -25.45
CA SER A 63 19.60 5.89 -25.65
C SER A 63 18.46 6.85 -25.97
N ASP A 64 17.73 6.56 -27.05
CA ASP A 64 16.56 7.34 -27.45
C ASP A 64 15.31 7.07 -26.57
N HIS A 65 15.35 6.02 -25.74
CA HIS A 65 14.20 5.54 -24.97
C HIS A 65 14.38 5.64 -23.45
N LEU A 66 15.57 6.06 -22.99
CA LEU A 66 15.85 6.17 -21.57
C LEU A 66 15.92 7.62 -21.11
N PHE A 67 15.48 7.86 -19.89
CA PHE A 67 15.64 9.11 -19.18
C PHE A 67 16.47 8.91 -17.91
N VAL A 68 17.27 9.92 -17.59
CA VAL A 68 18.00 10.04 -16.33
C VAL A 68 17.25 11.03 -15.47
N CYS A 69 16.77 10.59 -14.31
CA CYS A 69 15.99 11.40 -13.39
C CYS A 69 16.76 11.61 -12.08
N GLN A 70 16.67 12.83 -11.55
CA GLN A 70 17.10 13.14 -10.19
C GLN A 70 15.86 13.18 -9.28
N LEU A 71 15.87 12.39 -8.22
CA LEU A 71 14.73 12.23 -7.32
C LEU A 71 15.09 12.66 -5.91
N ASP A 72 14.26 13.51 -5.32
CA ASP A 72 14.26 13.78 -3.89
C ASP A 72 13.48 12.66 -3.17
N ILE A 73 14.13 12.04 -2.23
CA ILE A 73 13.57 10.97 -1.37
C ILE A 73 13.53 11.38 0.11
N GLY A 74 13.67 12.68 0.41
CA GLY A 74 13.79 13.20 1.77
C GLY A 74 15.15 12.96 2.44
N ALA A 75 16.18 12.60 1.67
CA ALA A 75 17.56 12.46 2.11
C ALA A 75 18.34 13.77 1.89
N GLU A 76 19.58 13.85 2.40
CA GLU A 76 20.45 15.04 2.21
C GLU A 76 20.75 15.31 0.75
N GLU A 77 20.91 14.27 -0.07
CA GLU A 77 21.21 14.38 -1.49
C GLU A 77 20.16 13.62 -2.32
N PRO A 78 19.76 14.15 -3.49
CA PRO A 78 18.92 13.47 -4.44
C PRO A 78 19.57 12.19 -4.96
N ILE A 79 18.75 11.21 -5.32
CA ILE A 79 19.22 9.98 -5.97
C ILE A 79 18.98 10.03 -7.47
N GLN A 80 19.88 9.40 -8.21
CA GLN A 80 19.73 9.23 -9.65
C GLN A 80 19.08 7.89 -9.98
N ILE A 81 18.02 7.93 -10.77
CA ILE A 81 17.37 6.72 -11.32
C ILE A 81 17.23 6.87 -12.84
N VAL A 82 17.55 5.80 -13.57
CA VAL A 82 17.36 5.72 -15.03
C VAL A 82 16.09 4.91 -15.30
N THR A 83 15.22 5.45 -16.18
CA THR A 83 13.95 4.81 -16.54
C THR A 83 13.69 4.81 -18.03
N GLY A 84 12.94 3.81 -18.51
CA GLY A 84 12.38 3.75 -19.85
C GLY A 84 10.96 4.32 -19.98
N ALA A 85 10.33 4.67 -18.87
CA ALA A 85 8.97 5.20 -18.88
C ALA A 85 8.91 6.59 -19.52
N GLN A 86 7.92 6.79 -20.38
CA GLN A 86 7.78 8.02 -21.17
C GLN A 86 6.88 9.07 -20.50
N ASN A 87 6.23 8.72 -19.40
CA ASN A 87 5.29 9.59 -18.68
C ASN A 87 5.94 10.43 -17.58
N MET A 88 7.27 10.34 -17.40
CA MET A 88 7.98 11.12 -16.39
C MET A 88 8.01 12.61 -16.70
N ARG A 89 7.82 13.42 -15.65
CA ARG A 89 7.90 14.88 -15.70
C ARG A 89 8.49 15.46 -14.41
N VAL A 90 9.11 16.61 -14.52
CA VAL A 90 9.58 17.35 -13.34
C VAL A 90 8.40 17.72 -12.45
N GLY A 91 8.56 17.59 -11.15
CA GLY A 91 7.51 17.82 -10.14
C GLY A 91 6.58 16.61 -9.92
N ALA A 92 6.79 15.47 -10.62
CA ALA A 92 6.01 14.27 -10.37
C ALA A 92 6.39 13.61 -9.04
N TYR A 93 5.40 13.17 -8.27
CA TYR A 93 5.59 12.34 -7.09
C TYR A 93 5.31 10.89 -7.45
N VAL A 94 6.30 10.03 -7.24
CA VAL A 94 6.32 8.66 -7.75
C VAL A 94 6.80 7.67 -6.70
N PRO A 95 6.41 6.39 -6.77
CA PRO A 95 7.04 5.33 -5.98
C PRO A 95 8.46 5.07 -6.48
N ALA A 96 9.44 5.14 -5.58
CA ALA A 96 10.84 4.82 -5.85
C ALA A 96 11.28 3.63 -4.98
N ALA A 97 11.58 2.52 -5.62
CA ALA A 97 12.21 1.36 -5.03
C ALA A 97 13.71 1.63 -4.87
N LEU A 98 14.17 1.73 -3.63
CA LEU A 98 15.57 2.03 -3.30
C LEU A 98 16.47 0.79 -3.44
N ASP A 99 17.77 0.98 -3.31
CA ASP A 99 18.71 -0.14 -3.29
C ASP A 99 18.37 -1.15 -2.18
N ASN A 100 18.38 -2.44 -2.51
CA ASN A 100 17.94 -3.57 -1.68
C ASN A 100 16.47 -3.47 -1.23
N SER A 101 15.60 -2.81 -2.00
CA SER A 101 14.16 -2.87 -1.81
C SER A 101 13.60 -4.20 -2.31
N THR A 102 12.45 -4.59 -1.77
CA THR A 102 11.66 -5.71 -2.27
C THR A 102 10.37 -5.16 -2.88
N ILE A 103 10.07 -5.57 -4.10
CA ILE A 103 8.85 -5.26 -4.83
C ILE A 103 8.00 -6.50 -5.03
N SER A 104 6.90 -6.39 -5.77
CA SER A 104 5.97 -7.49 -6.02
C SER A 104 6.69 -8.77 -6.48
N GLU A 105 6.14 -9.93 -6.10
CA GLU A 105 6.68 -11.27 -6.34
C GLU A 105 8.06 -11.53 -5.69
N GLY A 106 8.38 -10.78 -4.63
CA GLY A 106 9.64 -10.93 -3.90
C GLY A 106 10.88 -10.50 -4.68
N ARG A 107 10.72 -9.77 -5.79
CA ARG A 107 11.84 -9.28 -6.59
C ARG A 107 12.62 -8.22 -5.80
N THR A 108 13.95 -8.38 -5.76
CA THR A 108 14.83 -7.42 -5.10
C THR A 108 15.42 -6.45 -6.12
N ILE A 109 15.30 -5.15 -5.87
CA ILE A 109 15.91 -4.10 -6.67
C ILE A 109 17.29 -3.78 -6.09
N LYS A 110 18.29 -3.67 -6.96
CA LYS A 110 19.65 -3.29 -6.59
C LYS A 110 20.14 -2.13 -7.42
N ALA A 111 20.92 -1.27 -6.79
CA ALA A 111 21.65 -0.23 -7.51
C ALA A 111 22.54 -0.85 -8.59
N GLY A 112 22.58 -0.23 -9.75
CA GLY A 112 23.29 -0.76 -10.91
C GLY A 112 23.62 0.31 -11.94
N LYS A 113 23.87 -0.12 -13.16
CA LYS A 113 24.10 0.78 -14.30
C LYS A 113 23.23 0.36 -15.48
N LEU A 114 22.49 1.31 -16.04
CA LEU A 114 21.79 1.14 -17.31
C LEU A 114 22.56 1.85 -18.41
N ARG A 115 23.02 1.11 -19.39
CA ARG A 115 23.85 1.60 -20.52
C ARG A 115 25.00 2.51 -20.07
N GLY A 116 25.65 2.17 -18.94
CA GLY A 116 26.80 2.89 -18.40
C GLY A 116 26.47 4.00 -17.40
N VAL A 117 25.20 4.46 -17.31
CA VAL A 117 24.76 5.48 -16.37
C VAL A 117 24.29 4.82 -15.05
N PRO A 118 24.76 5.28 -13.88
CA PRO A 118 24.33 4.75 -12.59
C PRO A 118 22.82 4.95 -12.36
N SER A 119 22.16 3.93 -11.78
CA SER A 119 20.78 3.97 -11.32
C SER A 119 20.72 3.41 -9.91
N ASN A 120 20.32 4.23 -8.93
CA ASN A 120 20.33 3.88 -7.50
C ASN A 120 18.99 3.31 -7.03
N GLY A 121 18.22 2.71 -7.93
CA GLY A 121 16.91 2.14 -7.67
C GLY A 121 16.07 2.07 -8.93
N MET A 122 14.76 1.97 -8.75
CA MET A 122 13.78 1.88 -9.82
C MET A 122 12.53 2.67 -9.45
N MET A 123 11.96 3.42 -10.38
CA MET A 123 10.62 3.99 -10.23
C MET A 123 9.59 2.94 -10.63
N CYS A 124 8.49 2.82 -9.86
CA CYS A 124 7.56 1.71 -9.98
C CYS A 124 6.21 2.11 -10.61
N SER A 125 5.65 1.17 -11.36
CA SER A 125 4.25 1.13 -11.77
C SER A 125 3.37 0.50 -10.69
N PHE A 126 2.06 0.40 -10.90
CA PHE A 126 1.14 -0.34 -10.04
C PHE A 126 1.52 -1.83 -9.91
N GLU A 127 1.82 -2.47 -11.04
CA GLU A 127 2.16 -3.90 -11.09
C GLU A 127 3.41 -4.22 -10.26
N GLU A 128 4.43 -3.37 -10.33
CA GLU A 128 5.69 -3.57 -9.62
C GLU A 128 5.56 -3.45 -8.10
N ILE A 129 4.53 -2.77 -7.61
CA ILE A 129 4.20 -2.72 -6.17
C ILE A 129 3.02 -3.63 -5.80
N GLY A 130 2.59 -4.52 -6.71
CA GLY A 130 1.57 -5.53 -6.45
C GLY A 130 0.16 -4.97 -6.30
N LEU A 131 -0.14 -3.81 -6.88
CA LEU A 131 -1.44 -3.17 -6.82
C LEU A 131 -2.15 -3.26 -8.17
N ASP A 132 -3.48 -3.43 -8.13
CA ASP A 132 -4.33 -3.33 -9.31
C ASP A 132 -4.72 -1.88 -9.55
N CYS A 133 -4.31 -1.32 -10.69
CA CYS A 133 -4.62 0.06 -11.07
C CYS A 133 -6.12 0.35 -11.16
N ASN A 134 -6.95 -0.67 -11.42
CA ASN A 134 -8.40 -0.52 -11.47
C ASN A 134 -9.05 -0.18 -10.12
N ASN A 135 -8.32 -0.35 -9.02
CA ASN A 135 -8.78 0.03 -7.69
C ASN A 135 -8.56 1.52 -7.39
N TYR A 136 -7.95 2.28 -8.30
CA TYR A 136 -7.62 3.69 -8.13
C TYR A 136 -8.26 4.52 -9.24
N GLU A 137 -8.91 5.63 -8.88
CA GLU A 137 -9.50 6.54 -9.86
C GLU A 137 -8.39 7.12 -10.78
N ASN A 138 -8.53 6.97 -12.09
CA ASN A 138 -7.53 7.29 -13.12
C ASN A 138 -6.24 6.45 -13.07
N GLY A 139 -6.23 5.33 -12.34
CA GLY A 139 -5.09 4.41 -12.35
C GLY A 139 -4.92 3.77 -13.72
N ASN A 140 -3.68 3.61 -14.17
CA ASN A 140 -3.33 2.87 -15.38
C ASN A 140 -1.98 2.17 -15.22
N ASN A 141 -1.71 1.19 -16.08
CA ASN A 141 -0.45 0.44 -16.08
C ASN A 141 0.56 0.97 -17.10
N ASP A 142 0.26 2.05 -17.81
CA ASP A 142 1.16 2.61 -18.81
C ASP A 142 2.20 3.53 -18.14
N GLY A 143 3.38 2.97 -17.88
CA GLY A 143 4.50 3.69 -17.29
C GLY A 143 4.51 3.70 -15.76
N ILE A 144 5.15 4.71 -15.20
CA ILE A 144 5.32 4.86 -13.76
C ILE A 144 4.04 5.42 -13.14
N MET A 145 3.69 4.96 -11.94
CA MET A 145 2.62 5.57 -11.15
C MET A 145 3.00 7.00 -10.77
N ILE A 146 2.13 7.96 -11.06
CA ILE A 146 2.28 9.35 -10.65
C ILE A 146 1.13 9.68 -9.71
N LEU A 147 1.43 10.00 -8.45
CA LEU A 147 0.41 10.17 -7.41
C LEU A 147 -0.58 11.28 -7.71
N GLN A 148 -0.12 12.41 -8.26
CA GLN A 148 -0.99 13.55 -8.61
C GLN A 148 -2.03 13.22 -9.69
N ASP A 149 -1.82 12.16 -10.48
CA ASP A 149 -2.73 11.77 -11.56
C ASP A 149 -3.88 10.89 -11.04
N LEU A 150 -3.76 10.35 -9.82
CA LEU A 150 -4.78 9.53 -9.18
C LEU A 150 -5.88 10.37 -8.55
N GLY A 151 -7.12 9.93 -8.71
CA GLY A 151 -8.29 10.63 -8.18
C GLY A 151 -8.29 10.78 -6.66
N GLU A 152 -7.67 9.84 -5.95
CA GLU A 152 -7.51 9.87 -4.49
C GLU A 152 -6.71 11.08 -4.01
N PHE A 153 -5.84 11.64 -4.85
CA PHE A 153 -4.97 12.78 -4.52
C PHE A 153 -5.39 14.11 -5.17
N LYS A 154 -6.51 14.13 -5.90
CA LYS A 154 -6.97 15.32 -6.67
C LYS A 154 -7.15 16.59 -5.84
N ASP A 155 -7.53 16.44 -4.56
CA ASP A 155 -7.78 17.55 -3.63
C ASP A 155 -6.55 17.81 -2.71
N CYS A 156 -5.43 17.10 -2.91
CA CYS A 156 -4.23 17.26 -2.11
C CYS A 156 -3.43 18.48 -2.54
N THR A 157 -2.92 19.21 -1.54
CA THR A 157 -2.08 20.40 -1.76
C THR A 157 -0.62 20.01 -2.00
N GLU A 158 0.17 20.94 -2.58
CA GLU A 158 1.62 20.75 -2.70
C GLU A 158 2.28 20.49 -1.33
N GLU A 159 1.82 21.16 -0.27
CA GLU A 159 2.31 20.93 1.10
C GLU A 159 2.09 19.49 1.57
N TYR A 160 0.96 18.88 1.19
CA TYR A 160 0.72 17.47 1.48
C TYR A 160 1.76 16.60 0.78
N PHE A 161 1.96 16.79 -0.53
CA PHE A 161 2.92 16.01 -1.30
C PHE A 161 4.35 16.16 -0.76
N GLU A 162 4.76 17.38 -0.42
CA GLU A 162 6.08 17.62 0.22
C GLU A 162 6.20 16.87 1.56
N SER A 163 5.12 16.79 2.32
CA SER A 163 5.10 16.12 3.63
C SER A 163 5.22 14.60 3.56
N ILE A 164 4.98 14.00 2.41
CA ILE A 164 5.05 12.54 2.21
C ILE A 164 6.31 12.07 1.51
N ILE A 165 7.20 12.96 1.07
CA ILE A 165 8.50 12.59 0.49
C ILE A 165 9.26 11.71 1.48
N GLY A 166 9.83 10.61 1.00
CA GLY A 166 10.56 9.63 1.80
C GLY A 166 9.71 8.69 2.64
N LYS A 167 8.38 8.89 2.71
CA LYS A 167 7.49 7.95 3.40
C LYS A 167 7.26 6.69 2.57
N ASP A 168 7.00 5.58 3.25
CA ASP A 168 6.62 4.33 2.61
C ASP A 168 5.36 4.52 1.75
N ILE A 169 5.42 4.02 0.51
CA ILE A 169 4.35 4.19 -0.47
C ILE A 169 3.08 3.43 -0.09
N ILE A 170 3.20 2.26 0.55
CA ILE A 170 2.07 1.38 0.83
C ILE A 170 1.04 2.03 1.76
N PRO A 171 1.41 2.61 2.92
CA PRO A 171 0.49 3.38 3.75
C PRO A 171 -0.04 4.64 3.07
N VAL A 172 0.77 5.31 2.24
CA VAL A 172 0.35 6.53 1.50
C VAL A 172 -0.78 6.22 0.52
N LEU A 173 -0.73 5.04 -0.11
CA LEU A 173 -1.78 4.55 -1.02
C LEU A 173 -2.97 3.88 -0.28
N GLY A 174 -2.91 3.76 1.06
CA GLY A 174 -3.91 3.01 1.82
C GLY A 174 -3.91 1.51 1.51
N ALA A 175 -2.80 0.99 1.01
CA ALA A 175 -2.64 -0.40 0.58
C ALA A 175 -2.07 -1.31 1.69
N ASP A 176 -1.97 -0.81 2.93
CA ASP A 176 -1.53 -1.52 4.13
C ASP A 176 -2.67 -2.28 4.84
N GLU A 177 -3.73 -2.62 4.12
CA GLU A 177 -4.89 -3.28 4.70
C GLU A 177 -4.65 -4.77 4.91
N THR A 178 -4.94 -5.24 6.12
CA THR A 178 -5.08 -6.67 6.40
C THR A 178 -6.54 -7.07 6.25
N VAL A 179 -6.80 -8.12 5.50
CA VAL A 179 -8.12 -8.71 5.34
C VAL A 179 -8.12 -10.13 5.91
N ILE A 180 -9.22 -10.49 6.57
CA ILE A 180 -9.43 -11.82 7.13
C ILE A 180 -10.58 -12.48 6.38
N ASP A 181 -10.35 -13.67 5.83
CA ASP A 181 -11.42 -14.48 5.24
C ASP A 181 -11.97 -15.46 6.27
N PHE A 182 -13.28 -15.31 6.52
CA PHE A 182 -14.02 -16.14 7.47
C PHE A 182 -14.92 -17.15 6.74
N GLU A 183 -14.82 -18.42 7.11
CA GLU A 183 -15.80 -19.42 6.76
C GLU A 183 -17.03 -19.30 7.69
N VAL A 184 -18.04 -18.57 7.22
CA VAL A 184 -19.27 -18.37 7.99
C VAL A 184 -20.26 -19.49 7.69
N THR A 185 -20.58 -20.27 8.71
CA THR A 185 -21.54 -21.38 8.60
C THR A 185 -23.00 -20.87 8.62
N SER A 186 -23.91 -21.64 8.06
CA SER A 186 -25.31 -21.24 7.88
C SER A 186 -26.08 -20.94 9.19
N ASN A 187 -25.62 -21.49 10.31
CA ASN A 187 -26.16 -21.20 11.65
C ASN A 187 -25.66 -19.89 12.27
N ARG A 188 -24.67 -19.23 11.63
CA ARG A 188 -24.07 -17.95 12.07
C ARG A 188 -24.38 -16.82 11.09
N ALA A 189 -25.63 -16.70 10.68
CA ALA A 189 -26.09 -15.67 9.76
C ALA A 189 -25.76 -14.23 10.24
N ASP A 190 -25.64 -14.02 11.54
CA ASP A 190 -25.20 -12.75 12.14
C ASP A 190 -23.77 -12.35 11.74
N CYS A 191 -22.89 -13.33 11.52
CA CYS A 191 -21.50 -13.12 11.09
C CYS A 191 -21.35 -12.83 9.59
N PHE A 192 -22.42 -12.83 8.78
CA PHE A 192 -22.41 -12.28 7.42
C PHE A 192 -22.47 -10.74 7.38
N SER A 193 -22.01 -10.09 8.43
CA SER A 193 -21.88 -8.65 8.50
C SER A 193 -20.64 -8.26 9.31
N ILE A 194 -20.05 -7.11 8.98
CA ILE A 194 -18.93 -6.56 9.74
C ILE A 194 -19.31 -6.34 11.21
N LEU A 195 -20.52 -5.86 11.48
CA LEU A 195 -20.99 -5.68 12.86
C LEU A 195 -21.09 -6.97 13.64
N GLY A 196 -21.53 -8.06 12.99
CA GLY A 196 -21.61 -9.39 13.61
C GLY A 196 -20.21 -9.92 13.91
N LEU A 197 -19.29 -9.85 12.95
CA LEU A 197 -17.91 -10.26 13.15
C LEU A 197 -17.20 -9.40 14.20
N SER A 198 -17.43 -8.08 14.21
CA SER A 198 -16.85 -7.18 15.23
C SER A 198 -17.32 -7.52 16.64
N ARG A 199 -18.61 -7.88 16.79
CA ARG A 199 -19.16 -8.31 18.08
C ARG A 199 -18.53 -9.62 18.53
N GLU A 200 -18.36 -10.56 17.61
CA GLU A 200 -17.73 -11.86 17.88
C GLU A 200 -16.25 -11.66 18.28
N ALA A 201 -15.50 -10.89 17.49
CA ALA A 201 -14.12 -10.57 17.79
C ALA A 201 -13.97 -9.88 19.16
N ALA A 202 -14.85 -8.92 19.48
CA ALA A 202 -14.82 -8.23 20.77
C ALA A 202 -15.05 -9.22 21.94
N ILE A 203 -16.00 -10.15 21.81
CA ILE A 203 -16.27 -11.14 22.86
C ILE A 203 -15.10 -12.12 23.00
N THR A 204 -14.61 -12.64 21.87
CA THR A 204 -13.54 -13.64 21.83
C THR A 204 -12.24 -13.09 22.42
N MET A 205 -11.89 -11.84 22.10
CA MET A 205 -10.70 -11.16 22.60
C MET A 205 -10.93 -10.42 23.93
N HIS A 206 -12.01 -10.71 24.65
CA HIS A 206 -12.36 -10.08 25.93
C HIS A 206 -12.44 -8.55 25.89
N GLY A 207 -12.74 -7.99 24.73
CA GLY A 207 -12.93 -6.56 24.52
C GLY A 207 -14.39 -6.12 24.65
N LYS A 208 -14.68 -4.92 24.15
CA LYS A 208 -16.01 -4.33 24.13
C LYS A 208 -16.44 -4.02 22.69
N PHE A 209 -17.66 -4.39 22.38
CA PHE A 209 -18.32 -4.00 21.13
C PHE A 209 -19.12 -2.71 21.31
N THR A 210 -18.98 -1.79 20.37
CA THR A 210 -19.72 -0.52 20.34
C THR A 210 -20.60 -0.48 19.09
N LYS A 211 -21.92 -0.51 19.29
CA LYS A 211 -22.87 -0.44 18.18
C LYS A 211 -22.86 0.96 17.56
N PRO A 212 -22.79 1.10 16.22
CA PRO A 212 -22.86 2.41 15.58
C PRO A 212 -24.22 3.09 15.82
N VAL A 213 -24.18 4.40 16.00
CA VAL A 213 -25.40 5.22 16.10
C VAL A 213 -25.83 5.60 14.68
N VAL A 214 -26.93 5.01 14.21
CA VAL A 214 -27.51 5.34 12.91
C VAL A 214 -28.42 6.55 13.08
N LYS A 215 -28.06 7.67 12.44
CA LYS A 215 -28.95 8.84 12.32
C LYS A 215 -29.63 8.78 10.97
N VAL A 216 -30.91 8.48 10.98
CA VAL A 216 -31.76 8.58 9.78
C VAL A 216 -32.29 10.02 9.71
N LYS A 217 -32.12 10.69 8.56
CA LYS A 217 -32.74 11.96 8.26
C LYS A 217 -34.13 11.77 7.69
#